data_e8c1d1d9d37dd69b4752e3129e21eeff
#
_entry.id   e8c1d1d9d37dd69b4752e3129e21eeff
#
_cell.length_a   1.000
_cell.length_b   1.000
_cell.length_c   1.000
_cell.angle_alpha   90.00
_cell.angle_beta   90.00
_cell.angle_gamma   90.00
#
_symmetry.space_group_name_H-M   'P 1'
#
loop_
_entity.id
_entity.type
_entity.pdbx_description
1 polymer ?
#
loop_
_entity_poly.entity_id
_entity_poly.type
_entity_poly.pdbx_seq_one_letter_code
_entity_poly.pdbx_strand_id
1 'polypeptide(L)'
;MLRISSVALVFLFFVPAAPCQKVDRESEPLQALLSEIRQLRQDLQVAAIAARRAQIVIYRLHQQEMAVERATERLENAKSALAQIQMQHKYNAENLKRLEENKDRFENEQERRQYTDEMSNIKDREEALQAQEQELQLNQLELEQQLKIEQAKLQQLQDQLDRLDKDLENSALQASTRQP
;
A
#
# COMPACT_ATOMS: atom_id res chain seq x y z
N MET A 1 -69.51 20.49 -85.75
CA MET A 1 -68.24 20.66 -85.11
C MET A 1 -68.10 19.55 -84.05
N LEU A 2 -67.32 18.57 -84.32
CA LEU A 2 -67.12 17.37 -83.50
C LEU A 2 -66.16 17.62 -82.37
N ARG A 3 -66.51 17.11 -81.17
CA ARG A 3 -65.50 16.87 -80.09
C ARG A 3 -65.62 15.45 -79.62
N ILE A 4 -64.66 14.69 -79.98
CA ILE A 4 -64.49 13.28 -79.63
C ILE A 4 -63.73 13.31 -78.24
N SER A 5 -64.38 12.77 -77.22
CA SER A 5 -63.77 12.58 -75.91
C SER A 5 -63.24 11.17 -75.80
N SER A 6 -61.94 11.06 -75.82
CA SER A 6 -61.22 9.76 -75.60
C SER A 6 -61.23 9.46 -74.09
N VAL A 7 -61.90 8.36 -73.72
CA VAL A 7 -61.83 7.80 -72.35
C VAL A 7 -60.67 6.79 -72.37
N ALA A 8 -59.57 7.19 -71.72
CA ALA A 8 -58.45 6.30 -71.50
C ALA A 8 -58.71 5.40 -70.25
N LEU A 9 -58.86 4.12 -70.50
CA LEU A 9 -59.06 3.09 -69.51
C LEU A 9 -57.67 2.74 -68.86
N VAL A 10 -57.43 3.24 -67.64
CA VAL A 10 -56.21 2.88 -66.88
C VAL A 10 -56.50 1.61 -66.07
N PHE A 11 -56.00 0.47 -66.55
CA PHE A 11 -55.94 -0.77 -65.76
C PHE A 11 -54.79 -0.67 -64.77
N LEU A 12 -55.09 -0.43 -63.51
CA LEU A 12 -54.18 -0.52 -62.37
C LEU A 12 -53.97 -2.01 -62.03
N PHE A 13 -52.81 -2.55 -62.39
CA PHE A 13 -52.35 -3.85 -61.94
C PHE A 13 -52.05 -3.74 -60.44
N PHE A 14 -52.95 -4.25 -59.63
CA PHE A 14 -52.74 -4.50 -58.23
C PHE A 14 -51.87 -5.77 -58.11
N VAL A 15 -50.54 -5.59 -57.94
CA VAL A 15 -49.65 -6.68 -57.57
C VAL A 15 -49.79 -6.87 -56.05
N PRO A 16 -50.30 -7.98 -55.53
CA PRO A 16 -50.25 -8.25 -54.10
C PRO A 16 -48.78 -8.46 -53.70
N ALA A 17 -48.25 -7.48 -52.97
CA ALA A 17 -46.97 -7.66 -52.26
C ALA A 17 -47.19 -8.75 -51.19
N ALA A 18 -46.78 -9.96 -51.48
CA ALA A 18 -46.69 -11.05 -50.49
C ALA A 18 -45.73 -10.58 -49.42
N PRO A 19 -46.10 -10.53 -48.13
CA PRO A 19 -45.16 -10.24 -47.05
C PRO A 19 -44.19 -11.43 -46.97
N CYS A 20 -42.95 -11.12 -47.27
CA CYS A 20 -41.84 -12.07 -47.06
C CYS A 20 -41.56 -12.19 -45.56
N GLN A 21 -42.44 -12.90 -44.85
CA GLN A 21 -42.42 -13.11 -43.41
C GLN A 21 -41.53 -14.28 -42.95
N LYS A 22 -40.61 -14.77 -43.80
CA LYS A 22 -39.76 -15.91 -43.47
C LYS A 22 -38.32 -15.59 -43.06
N VAL A 23 -37.90 -14.33 -43.10
CA VAL A 23 -36.50 -13.99 -42.78
C VAL A 23 -36.30 -13.57 -41.32
N ASP A 24 -37.35 -13.19 -40.58
CA ASP A 24 -37.19 -12.67 -39.21
C ASP A 24 -37.02 -13.72 -38.11
N ARG A 25 -37.43 -14.98 -38.34
CA ARG A 25 -37.34 -16.01 -37.27
C ARG A 25 -35.92 -16.56 -37.05
N GLU A 26 -35.03 -16.48 -38.04
CA GLU A 26 -33.63 -16.89 -37.87
C GLU A 26 -32.71 -15.73 -37.45
N SER A 27 -33.13 -14.48 -37.61
CA SER A 27 -32.36 -13.31 -37.22
C SER A 27 -32.42 -13.01 -35.74
N GLU A 28 -33.53 -13.28 -35.04
CA GLU A 28 -33.69 -13.06 -33.60
C GLU A 28 -32.66 -13.84 -32.74
N PRO A 29 -32.48 -15.17 -32.95
CA PRO A 29 -31.49 -15.91 -32.15
C PRO A 29 -30.06 -15.50 -32.47
N LEU A 30 -29.74 -15.10 -33.70
CA LEU A 30 -28.43 -14.57 -34.06
C LEU A 30 -28.16 -13.21 -33.44
N GLN A 31 -29.13 -12.32 -33.37
CA GLN A 31 -29.03 -11.01 -32.69
C GLN A 31 -28.88 -11.18 -31.18
N ALA A 32 -29.63 -12.10 -30.56
CA ALA A 32 -29.49 -12.44 -29.17
C ALA A 32 -28.07 -12.96 -28.86
N LEU A 33 -27.55 -13.87 -29.68
CA LEU A 33 -26.20 -14.43 -29.57
C LEU A 33 -25.11 -13.38 -29.78
N LEU A 34 -25.30 -12.44 -30.70
CA LEU A 34 -24.40 -11.30 -30.89
C LEU A 34 -24.41 -10.32 -29.70
N SER A 35 -25.56 -10.09 -29.07
CA SER A 35 -25.66 -9.28 -27.88
C SER A 35 -24.95 -9.92 -26.70
N GLU A 36 -25.09 -11.22 -26.53
CA GLU A 36 -24.44 -12.02 -25.48
C GLU A 36 -22.91 -12.04 -25.65
N ILE A 37 -22.42 -12.24 -26.88
CA ILE A 37 -20.97 -12.17 -27.17
C ILE A 37 -20.42 -10.78 -26.89
N ARG A 38 -21.16 -9.72 -27.22
CA ARG A 38 -20.72 -8.34 -26.90
C ARG A 38 -20.65 -8.11 -25.40
N GLN A 39 -21.64 -8.58 -24.66
CA GLN A 39 -21.68 -8.49 -23.20
C GLN A 39 -20.54 -9.28 -22.57
N LEU A 40 -20.34 -10.55 -22.97
CA LEU A 40 -19.22 -11.39 -22.53
C LEU A 40 -17.86 -10.71 -22.78
N ARG A 41 -17.67 -10.11 -23.95
CA ARG A 41 -16.46 -9.37 -24.28
C ARG A 41 -16.27 -8.18 -23.36
N GLN A 42 -17.34 -7.45 -23.06
CA GLN A 42 -17.29 -6.30 -22.15
C GLN A 42 -16.95 -6.75 -20.71
N ASP A 43 -17.58 -7.81 -20.23
CA ASP A 43 -17.35 -8.39 -18.91
C ASP A 43 -15.91 -8.89 -18.77
N LEU A 44 -15.38 -9.56 -19.79
CA LEU A 44 -13.97 -9.98 -19.84
C LEU A 44 -13.00 -8.79 -19.81
N GLN A 45 -13.32 -7.70 -20.49
CA GLN A 45 -12.49 -6.49 -20.47
C GLN A 45 -12.48 -5.85 -19.08
N VAL A 46 -13.63 -5.76 -18.44
CA VAL A 46 -13.75 -5.23 -17.06
C VAL A 46 -12.97 -6.12 -16.09
N ALA A 47 -13.14 -7.43 -16.17
CA ALA A 47 -12.42 -8.39 -15.32
C ALA A 47 -10.90 -8.32 -15.53
N ALA A 48 -10.43 -8.19 -16.77
CA ALA A 48 -9.02 -8.05 -17.09
C ALA A 48 -8.41 -6.75 -16.51
N ILE A 49 -9.14 -5.64 -16.60
CA ILE A 49 -8.71 -4.36 -15.99
C ILE A 49 -8.64 -4.48 -14.47
N ALA A 50 -9.65 -5.08 -13.84
CA ALA A 50 -9.70 -5.28 -12.40
C ALA A 50 -8.55 -6.18 -11.92
N ALA A 51 -8.29 -7.30 -12.61
CA ALA A 51 -7.17 -8.19 -12.32
C ALA A 51 -5.81 -7.46 -12.41
N ARG A 52 -5.64 -6.61 -13.43
CA ARG A 52 -4.41 -5.83 -13.58
C ARG A 52 -4.24 -4.78 -12.45
N ARG A 53 -5.33 -4.15 -12.02
CA ARG A 53 -5.30 -3.23 -10.87
C ARG A 53 -4.93 -3.97 -9.58
N ALA A 54 -5.54 -5.14 -9.34
CA ALA A 54 -5.23 -5.96 -8.18
C ALA A 54 -3.75 -6.37 -8.16
N GLN A 55 -3.18 -6.80 -9.29
CA GLN A 55 -1.74 -7.11 -9.38
C GLN A 55 -0.84 -5.94 -9.02
N ILE A 56 -1.20 -4.71 -9.46
CA ILE A 56 -0.43 -3.50 -9.11
C ILE A 56 -0.50 -3.22 -7.61
N VAL A 57 -1.69 -3.36 -6.99
CA VAL A 57 -1.86 -3.13 -5.55
C VAL A 57 -1.09 -4.18 -4.75
N ILE A 58 -1.14 -5.46 -5.13
CA ILE A 58 -0.38 -6.55 -4.50
C ILE A 58 1.13 -6.28 -4.58
N TYR A 59 1.62 -5.85 -5.73
CA TYR A 59 3.04 -5.49 -5.86
C TYR A 59 3.43 -4.33 -4.94
N ARG A 60 2.60 -3.28 -4.86
CA ARG A 60 2.83 -2.15 -3.95
C ARG A 60 2.76 -2.57 -2.48
N LEU A 61 1.83 -3.46 -2.14
CA LEU A 61 1.69 -4.02 -0.80
C LEU A 61 3.00 -4.70 -0.39
N HIS A 62 3.52 -5.60 -1.23
CA HIS A 62 4.78 -6.28 -0.95
C HIS A 62 5.96 -5.31 -0.80
N GLN A 63 6.06 -4.28 -1.64
CA GLN A 63 7.09 -3.24 -1.49
C GLN A 63 6.94 -2.47 -0.18
N GLN A 64 5.71 -2.23 0.26
CA GLN A 64 5.43 -1.52 1.50
C GLN A 64 5.71 -2.41 2.73
N GLU A 65 5.44 -3.72 2.68
CA GLU A 65 5.83 -4.68 3.71
C GLU A 65 7.34 -4.66 3.94
N MET A 66 8.12 -4.70 2.85
CA MET A 66 9.58 -4.58 2.91
C MET A 66 10.06 -3.22 3.47
N ALA A 67 9.29 -2.15 3.26
CA ALA A 67 9.61 -0.85 3.84
C ALA A 67 9.35 -0.82 5.36
N VAL A 68 8.26 -1.41 5.82
CA VAL A 68 7.93 -1.57 7.25
C VAL A 68 8.98 -2.44 7.94
N GLU A 69 9.37 -3.56 7.35
CA GLU A 69 10.41 -4.44 7.89
C GLU A 69 11.73 -3.69 8.08
N ARG A 70 12.20 -2.97 7.06
CA ARG A 70 13.42 -2.15 7.17
C ARG A 70 13.33 -1.04 8.21
N ALA A 71 12.15 -0.40 8.35
CA ALA A 71 11.94 0.62 9.37
C ALA A 71 11.97 0.01 10.78
N THR A 72 11.39 -1.18 10.95
CA THR A 72 11.43 -1.94 12.21
C THR A 72 12.86 -2.31 12.59
N GLU A 73 13.62 -2.85 11.65
CA GLU A 73 15.02 -3.22 11.87
C GLU A 73 15.87 -2.02 12.29
N ARG A 74 15.70 -0.87 11.63
CA ARG A 74 16.40 0.38 12.00
C ARG A 74 16.06 0.83 13.42
N LEU A 75 14.78 0.75 13.80
CA LEU A 75 14.34 1.10 15.15
C LEU A 75 14.93 0.17 16.20
N GLU A 76 14.95 -1.14 15.95
CA GLU A 76 15.54 -2.11 16.88
C GLU A 76 17.06 -1.92 17.03
N ASN A 77 17.76 -1.58 15.95
CA ASN A 77 19.17 -1.24 15.99
C ASN A 77 19.43 0.04 16.82
N ALA A 78 18.59 1.07 16.67
CA ALA A 78 18.70 2.28 17.46
C ALA A 78 18.42 2.03 18.95
N LYS A 79 17.42 1.23 19.29
CA LYS A 79 17.13 0.81 20.66
C LYS A 79 18.30 0.01 21.27
N SER A 80 18.88 -0.89 20.51
CA SER A 80 20.04 -1.66 20.96
C SER A 80 21.25 -0.78 21.24
N ALA A 81 21.52 0.20 20.37
CA ALA A 81 22.60 1.17 20.56
C ALA A 81 22.36 2.03 21.82
N LEU A 82 21.12 2.48 22.03
CA LEU A 82 20.75 3.24 23.23
C LEU A 82 20.94 2.41 24.51
N ALA A 83 20.52 1.16 24.51
CA ALA A 83 20.71 0.25 25.63
C ALA A 83 22.22 0.01 25.97
N GLN A 84 23.08 -0.06 24.94
CA GLN A 84 24.52 -0.17 25.16
C GLN A 84 25.09 1.09 25.82
N ILE A 85 24.68 2.28 25.40
CA ILE A 85 25.13 3.53 26.03
C ILE A 85 24.66 3.60 27.49
N GLN A 86 23.41 3.24 27.76
CA GLN A 86 22.88 3.21 29.11
C GLN A 86 23.67 2.24 30.03
N MET A 87 24.09 1.10 29.51
CA MET A 87 24.96 0.20 30.24
C MET A 87 26.35 0.80 30.50
N GLN A 88 26.91 1.53 29.53
CA GLN A 88 28.20 2.23 29.74
C GLN A 88 28.09 3.34 30.78
N HIS A 89 27.01 4.12 30.77
CA HIS A 89 26.72 5.11 31.82
C HIS A 89 26.69 4.47 33.20
N LYS A 90 25.95 3.38 33.34
CA LYS A 90 25.87 2.66 34.61
C LYS A 90 27.25 2.19 35.08
N TYR A 91 28.03 1.61 34.18
CA TYR A 91 29.38 1.15 34.48
C TYR A 91 30.30 2.33 34.92
N ASN A 92 30.28 3.44 34.21
CA ASN A 92 31.07 4.61 34.51
C ASN A 92 30.65 5.23 35.85
N ALA A 93 29.34 5.33 36.14
CA ALA A 93 28.83 5.83 37.41
C ALA A 93 29.27 4.95 38.59
N GLU A 94 29.25 3.61 38.42
CA GLU A 94 29.75 2.68 39.43
C GLU A 94 31.26 2.84 39.67
N ASN A 95 32.02 3.05 38.58
CA ASN A 95 33.46 3.27 38.67
C ASN A 95 33.78 4.62 39.38
N LEU A 96 33.09 5.71 38.99
CA LEU A 96 33.26 7.00 39.66
C LEU A 96 32.97 6.88 41.15
N LYS A 97 31.89 6.21 41.54
CA LYS A 97 31.55 5.99 42.95
C LYS A 97 32.65 5.22 43.68
N ARG A 98 33.18 4.15 43.11
CA ARG A 98 34.32 3.40 43.72
C ARG A 98 35.57 4.27 43.86
N LEU A 99 35.83 5.08 42.86
CA LEU A 99 36.93 6.03 42.90
C LEU A 99 36.71 7.09 44.00
N GLU A 100 35.55 7.68 44.14
CA GLU A 100 35.23 8.64 45.21
C GLU A 100 35.36 8.03 46.59
N GLU A 101 34.88 6.81 46.83
CA GLU A 101 34.97 6.09 48.11
C GLU A 101 36.42 5.78 48.50
N ASN A 102 37.33 5.64 47.55
CA ASN A 102 38.73 5.34 47.79
C ASN A 102 39.66 6.55 47.84
N LYS A 103 39.16 7.75 47.53
CA LYS A 103 39.94 9.00 47.42
C LYS A 103 40.78 9.30 48.65
N ASP A 104 40.28 9.04 49.85
CA ASP A 104 40.93 9.37 51.09
C ASP A 104 41.91 8.30 51.59
N ARG A 105 42.09 7.22 50.84
CA ARG A 105 42.98 6.09 51.20
C ARG A 105 44.42 6.24 50.69
N PHE A 106 44.65 7.21 49.79
CA PHE A 106 45.97 7.39 49.17
C PHE A 106 46.80 8.40 49.99
N GLU A 107 47.90 7.94 50.56
CA GLU A 107 48.86 8.75 51.31
C GLU A 107 49.90 9.42 50.36
N ASN A 108 50.15 8.80 49.17
CA ASN A 108 51.14 9.29 48.22
C ASN A 108 50.57 10.34 47.23
N GLU A 109 51.22 11.50 47.16
CA GLU A 109 50.76 12.60 46.28
C GLU A 109 50.75 12.19 44.78
N GLN A 110 51.65 11.32 44.34
CA GLN A 110 51.71 10.84 42.97
C GLN A 110 50.50 9.96 42.63
N GLU A 111 50.09 9.08 43.54
CA GLU A 111 48.88 8.27 43.43
C GLU A 111 47.62 9.12 43.41
N ARG A 112 47.58 10.14 44.25
CA ARG A 112 46.43 11.09 44.27
C ARG A 112 46.28 11.84 42.94
N ARG A 113 47.38 12.23 42.29
CA ARG A 113 47.32 12.88 40.99
C ARG A 113 46.81 11.92 39.92
N GLN A 114 47.36 10.70 39.81
CA GLN A 114 46.89 9.66 38.85
C GLN A 114 45.40 9.40 39.06
N TYR A 115 44.93 9.34 40.26
CA TYR A 115 43.55 9.12 40.62
C TYR A 115 42.63 10.28 40.21
N THR A 116 43.08 11.51 40.41
CA THR A 116 42.35 12.71 39.96
C THR A 116 42.25 12.76 38.44
N ASP A 117 43.33 12.38 37.73
CA ASP A 117 43.35 12.32 36.27
C ASP A 117 42.40 11.23 35.74
N GLU A 118 42.35 10.08 36.41
CA GLU A 118 41.42 8.98 36.04
C GLU A 118 39.95 9.42 36.24
N MET A 119 39.64 10.05 37.36
CA MET A 119 38.31 10.60 37.62
C MET A 119 37.90 11.65 36.58
N SER A 120 38.83 12.55 36.19
CA SER A 120 38.59 13.54 35.14
C SER A 120 38.28 12.88 33.81
N ASN A 121 39.10 11.89 33.41
CA ASN A 121 38.89 11.13 32.16
C ASN A 121 37.54 10.39 32.09
N ILE A 122 37.09 9.85 33.25
CA ILE A 122 35.78 9.21 33.29
C ILE A 122 34.64 10.24 33.17
N LYS A 123 34.76 11.41 33.83
CA LYS A 123 33.79 12.49 33.71
C LYS A 123 33.66 13.02 32.30
N ASP A 124 34.80 13.23 31.62
CA ASP A 124 34.81 13.70 30.22
C ASP A 124 34.14 12.70 29.31
N ARG A 125 34.36 11.38 29.54
CA ARG A 125 33.66 10.31 28.82
C ARG A 125 32.17 10.30 29.11
N GLU A 126 31.77 10.55 30.34
CA GLU A 126 30.37 10.58 30.75
C GLU A 126 29.61 11.73 30.07
N GLU A 127 30.21 12.91 29.95
CA GLU A 127 29.63 14.02 29.19
C GLU A 127 29.47 13.69 27.72
N ALA A 128 30.48 13.03 27.11
CA ALA A 128 30.41 12.60 25.72
C ALA A 128 29.30 11.54 25.51
N LEU A 129 29.18 10.56 26.43
CA LEU A 129 28.13 9.55 26.37
C LEU A 129 26.74 10.16 26.55
N GLN A 130 26.59 11.15 27.42
CA GLN A 130 25.31 11.85 27.63
C GLN A 130 24.86 12.57 26.36
N ALA A 131 25.79 13.25 25.66
CA ALA A 131 25.49 13.87 24.38
C ALA A 131 25.05 12.83 23.31
N GLN A 132 25.77 11.70 23.26
CA GLN A 132 25.45 10.60 22.34
C GLN A 132 24.10 9.94 22.69
N GLU A 133 23.77 9.80 23.98
CA GLU A 133 22.46 9.27 24.41
C GLU A 133 21.32 10.16 23.93
N GLN A 134 21.46 11.48 24.09
CA GLN A 134 20.45 12.44 23.62
C GLN A 134 20.25 12.36 22.10
N GLU A 135 21.32 12.25 21.32
CA GLU A 135 21.26 12.08 19.87
C GLU A 135 20.53 10.79 19.48
N LEU A 136 20.87 9.68 20.16
CA LEU A 136 20.22 8.39 19.89
C LEU A 136 18.74 8.38 20.30
N GLN A 137 18.37 9.08 21.39
CA GLN A 137 16.97 9.22 21.78
C GLN A 137 16.17 10.00 20.74
N LEU A 138 16.71 11.08 20.21
CA LEU A 138 16.08 11.84 19.13
C LEU A 138 15.93 11.00 17.86
N ASN A 139 16.98 10.27 17.48
CA ASN A 139 16.95 9.36 16.34
C ASN A 139 15.91 8.24 16.53
N GLN A 140 15.80 7.67 17.72
CA GLN A 140 14.77 6.67 18.04
C GLN A 140 13.37 7.23 17.82
N LEU A 141 13.07 8.44 18.32
CA LEU A 141 11.77 9.09 18.14
C LEU A 141 11.44 9.33 16.66
N GLU A 142 12.43 9.73 15.87
CA GLU A 142 12.28 9.94 14.44
C GLU A 142 11.98 8.62 13.71
N LEU A 143 12.70 7.55 14.03
CA LEU A 143 12.48 6.21 13.47
C LEU A 143 11.12 5.63 13.88
N GLU A 144 10.64 5.89 15.10
CA GLU A 144 9.29 5.49 15.55
C GLU A 144 8.20 6.20 14.73
N GLN A 145 8.39 7.49 14.46
CA GLN A 145 7.47 8.24 13.59
C GLN A 145 7.48 7.71 12.16
N GLN A 146 8.67 7.42 11.63
CA GLN A 146 8.81 6.86 10.30
C GLN A 146 8.13 5.49 10.19
N LEU A 147 8.32 4.61 11.17
CA LEU A 147 7.64 3.31 11.22
C LEU A 147 6.12 3.45 11.20
N LYS A 148 5.56 4.38 12.00
CA LYS A 148 4.12 4.65 12.00
C LYS A 148 3.61 5.11 10.63
N ILE A 149 4.38 5.95 9.94
CA ILE A 149 4.03 6.40 8.59
C ILE A 149 4.01 5.23 7.60
N GLU A 150 5.04 4.36 7.65
CA GLU A 150 5.09 3.20 6.75
C GLU A 150 3.98 2.18 7.06
N GLN A 151 3.63 1.97 8.32
CA GLN A 151 2.50 1.14 8.73
C GLN A 151 1.15 1.70 8.25
N ALA A 152 0.96 3.02 8.34
CA ALA A 152 -0.25 3.67 7.84
C ALA A 152 -0.41 3.52 6.32
N LYS A 153 0.69 3.62 5.56
CA LYS A 153 0.70 3.37 4.11
C LYS A 153 0.34 1.92 3.78
N LEU A 154 0.88 0.97 4.55
CA LEU A 154 0.57 -0.45 4.41
C LEU A 154 -0.93 -0.70 4.62
N GLN A 155 -1.50 -0.17 5.70
CA GLN A 155 -2.92 -0.27 5.99
C GLN A 155 -3.79 0.33 4.86
N GLN A 156 -3.40 1.48 4.33
CA GLN A 156 -4.11 2.10 3.21
C GLN A 156 -4.12 1.21 1.95
N LEU A 157 -3.02 0.50 1.67
CA LEU A 157 -2.94 -0.42 0.54
C LEU A 157 -3.79 -1.68 0.77
N GLN A 158 -3.85 -2.20 2.00
CA GLN A 158 -4.73 -3.30 2.40
C GLN A 158 -6.21 -2.90 2.21
N ASP A 159 -6.60 -1.72 2.70
CA ASP A 159 -7.95 -1.20 2.52
C ASP A 159 -8.33 -1.03 1.03
N GLN A 160 -7.36 -0.66 0.17
CA GLN A 160 -7.59 -0.58 -1.28
C GLN A 160 -7.80 -1.97 -1.89
N LEU A 161 -7.05 -2.97 -1.46
CA LEU A 161 -7.21 -4.35 -1.92
C LEU A 161 -8.58 -4.91 -1.52
N ASP A 162 -8.99 -4.70 -0.28
CA ASP A 162 -10.30 -5.13 0.24
C ASP A 162 -11.48 -4.48 -0.52
N ARG A 163 -11.33 -3.21 -0.92
CA ARG A 163 -12.35 -2.54 -1.76
C ARG A 163 -12.41 -3.16 -3.15
N LEU A 164 -11.26 -3.43 -3.76
CA LEU A 164 -11.21 -4.07 -5.08
C LEU A 164 -11.83 -5.48 -5.05
N ASP A 165 -11.59 -6.23 -4.00
CA ASP A 165 -12.18 -7.57 -3.81
C ASP A 165 -13.70 -7.50 -3.70
N LYS A 166 -14.25 -6.60 -2.86
CA LYS A 166 -15.69 -6.36 -2.74
C LYS A 166 -16.34 -5.91 -4.06
N ASP A 167 -15.65 -5.04 -4.82
CA ASP A 167 -16.15 -4.58 -6.10
C ASP A 167 -16.21 -5.72 -7.13
N LEU A 168 -15.21 -6.62 -7.12
CA LEU A 168 -15.21 -7.82 -7.94
C LEU A 168 -16.32 -8.80 -7.54
N GLU A 169 -16.51 -9.04 -6.26
CA GLU A 169 -17.59 -9.90 -5.76
C GLU A 169 -18.97 -9.36 -6.15
N ASN A 170 -19.20 -8.07 -5.95
CA ASN A 170 -20.46 -7.41 -6.32
C ASN A 170 -20.70 -7.49 -7.85
N SER A 171 -19.68 -7.32 -8.67
CA SER A 171 -19.80 -7.43 -10.11
C SER A 171 -20.12 -8.85 -10.57
N ALA A 172 -19.54 -9.87 -9.91
CA ALA A 172 -19.82 -11.28 -10.17
C ALA A 172 -21.26 -11.65 -9.78
N LEU A 173 -21.75 -11.17 -8.64
CA LEU A 173 -23.14 -11.37 -8.18
C LEU A 173 -24.15 -10.72 -9.14
N GLN A 174 -23.88 -9.52 -9.64
CA GLN A 174 -24.73 -8.84 -10.63
C GLN A 174 -24.76 -9.57 -11.97
N ALA A 175 -23.65 -10.16 -12.39
CA ALA A 175 -23.59 -10.96 -13.60
C ALA A 175 -24.43 -12.25 -13.46
N SER A 176 -24.37 -12.92 -12.31
CA SER A 176 -25.13 -14.15 -12.03
C SER A 176 -26.64 -13.92 -11.92
N THR A 177 -27.09 -12.75 -11.45
CA THR A 177 -28.52 -12.40 -11.31
C THR A 177 -29.17 -11.95 -12.61
N ARG A 178 -28.37 -11.67 -13.65
CA ARG A 178 -28.86 -11.26 -14.99
C ARG A 178 -29.07 -12.45 -15.93
N GLN A 179 -28.69 -13.65 -15.54
CA GLN A 179 -29.00 -14.86 -16.31
C GLN A 179 -30.45 -15.30 -16.01
N PRO A 180 -31.36 -15.31 -17.01
CA PRO A 180 -32.74 -15.74 -16.84
C PRO A 180 -32.86 -17.23 -16.61
#